data_a8d08b7726c5c04643a282831c6adf57
#
_entry.id   a8d08b7726c5c04643a282831c6adf57
#
_cell.length_a   1.000
_cell.length_b   1.000
_cell.length_c   1.000
_cell.angle_alpha   90.00
_cell.angle_beta   90.00
_cell.angle_gamma   90.00
#
_symmetry.space_group_name_H-M   'P 1'
#
loop_
_entity.id
_entity.type
_entity.pdbx_description
1 polymer ?
#
loop_
_entity_poly.entity_id
_entity_poly.type
_entity_poly.pdbx_seq_one_letter_code
_entity_poly.pdbx_strand_id
1 'polypeptide(L)'
;MPLLINNDVTARVLKMDAAVEAMEKVLEQYAQGLATFQPRTDFWSPTAKDGDYYRWGSLLGAMFDPPTLALRFKSDIITWQRDGEFHTEEWHNMEPGKYCGFILLIDMTNGEIIGLMNDGVLHHVRVGATAGVGAKYLSRKDSTVLGIVGSGGMAQTY
;
A
#
# COMPACT_ATOMS: atom_id res chain seq x y z
N MET A 1 -6.20 23.20 7.94
CA MET A 1 -7.22 22.11 8.02
C MET A 1 -6.75 20.96 7.15
N PRO A 2 -6.62 19.75 7.63
CA PRO A 2 -6.14 18.61 6.86
C PRO A 2 -7.07 18.28 5.68
N LEU A 3 -6.49 17.82 4.57
CA LEU A 3 -7.21 17.39 3.38
C LEU A 3 -7.81 15.99 3.61
N LEU A 4 -9.06 15.80 3.19
CA LEU A 4 -9.67 14.48 3.10
C LEU A 4 -9.72 14.04 1.64
N ILE A 5 -9.01 12.95 1.31
CA ILE A 5 -8.86 12.47 -0.07
C ILE A 5 -9.42 11.06 -0.16
N ASN A 6 -10.48 10.89 -0.95
CA ASN A 6 -11.07 9.59 -1.19
C ASN A 6 -10.44 8.90 -2.42
N ASN A 7 -10.81 7.63 -2.65
CA ASN A 7 -10.32 6.84 -3.77
C ASN A 7 -10.62 7.47 -5.14
N ASP A 8 -11.78 8.13 -5.30
CA ASP A 8 -12.17 8.76 -6.59
C ASP A 8 -11.26 9.94 -6.93
N VAL A 9 -10.90 10.74 -5.94
CA VAL A 9 -9.94 11.84 -6.11
C VAL A 9 -8.57 11.26 -6.47
N THR A 10 -8.11 10.25 -5.72
CA THR A 10 -6.82 9.59 -5.98
C THR A 10 -6.77 9.02 -7.41
N ALA A 11 -7.80 8.32 -7.86
CA ALA A 11 -7.88 7.75 -9.21
C ALA A 11 -7.81 8.80 -10.32
N ARG A 12 -8.34 10.00 -10.07
CA ARG A 12 -8.31 11.10 -11.06
C ARG A 12 -6.94 11.77 -11.16
N VAL A 13 -6.25 11.95 -10.04
CA VAL A 13 -5.02 12.75 -9.98
C VAL A 13 -3.75 11.94 -10.03
N LEU A 14 -3.73 10.72 -9.49
CA LEU A 14 -2.54 9.89 -9.45
C LEU A 14 -2.38 9.14 -10.79
N LYS A 15 -1.30 9.45 -11.49
CA LYS A 15 -0.90 8.78 -12.73
C LYS A 15 0.26 7.83 -12.47
N MET A 16 0.37 6.78 -13.28
CA MET A 16 1.40 5.75 -13.08
C MET A 16 2.82 6.28 -13.26
N ASP A 17 3.04 7.17 -14.21
CA ASP A 17 4.34 7.83 -14.43
C ASP A 17 4.81 8.60 -13.18
N ALA A 18 3.93 9.41 -12.60
CA ALA A 18 4.22 10.13 -11.35
C ALA A 18 4.43 9.17 -10.17
N ALA A 19 3.69 8.05 -10.14
CA ALA A 19 3.88 7.04 -9.09
C ALA A 19 5.23 6.32 -9.21
N VAL A 20 5.67 5.99 -10.43
CA VAL A 20 6.99 5.39 -10.69
C VAL A 20 8.09 6.36 -10.27
N GLU A 21 8.01 7.63 -10.66
CA GLU A 21 8.98 8.66 -10.26
C GLU A 21 9.07 8.82 -8.73
N ALA A 22 7.92 8.86 -8.06
CA ALA A 22 7.87 8.93 -6.60
C ALA A 22 8.48 7.69 -5.94
N MET A 23 8.24 6.49 -6.49
CA MET A 23 8.85 5.25 -5.99
C MET A 23 10.35 5.19 -6.22
N GLU A 24 10.86 5.67 -7.34
CA GLU A 24 12.31 5.79 -7.58
C GLU A 24 12.94 6.71 -6.52
N LYS A 25 12.36 7.90 -6.33
CA LYS A 25 12.87 8.90 -5.38
C LYS A 25 12.91 8.35 -3.95
N VAL A 26 11.85 7.67 -3.49
CA VAL A 26 11.85 7.13 -2.12
C VAL A 26 12.83 5.99 -1.94
N LEU A 27 13.03 5.14 -2.95
CA LEU A 27 14.01 4.06 -2.90
C LEU A 27 15.44 4.59 -2.90
N GLU A 28 15.71 5.66 -3.67
CA GLU A 28 17.00 6.36 -3.65
C GLU A 28 17.26 6.98 -2.27
N GLN A 29 16.31 7.71 -1.71
CA GLN A 29 16.44 8.28 -0.36
C GLN A 29 16.64 7.18 0.70
N TYR A 30 15.94 6.06 0.57
CA TYR A 30 16.12 4.94 1.48
C TYR A 30 17.54 4.38 1.43
N ALA A 31 18.10 4.20 0.22
CA ALA A 31 19.48 3.74 0.04
C ALA A 31 20.51 4.72 0.62
N GLN A 32 20.19 6.02 0.65
CA GLN A 32 21.02 7.07 1.22
C GLN A 32 20.83 7.27 2.73
N GLY A 33 19.90 6.53 3.37
CA GLY A 33 19.56 6.70 4.78
C GLY A 33 18.68 7.94 5.06
N LEU A 34 18.10 8.54 4.02
CA LEU A 34 17.22 9.72 4.09
C LEU A 34 15.73 9.34 4.13
N ALA A 35 15.41 8.06 4.07
CA ALA A 35 14.09 7.54 4.31
C ALA A 35 14.17 6.34 5.24
N THR A 36 13.13 6.13 6.04
CA THR A 36 13.07 5.04 7.01
C THR A 36 11.65 4.49 7.11
N PHE A 37 11.52 3.28 7.62
CA PHE A 37 10.20 2.70 7.89
C PHE A 37 10.25 1.80 9.12
N GLN A 38 9.07 1.60 9.73
CA GLN A 38 8.87 0.55 10.71
C GLN A 38 8.23 -0.67 10.04
N PRO A 39 8.64 -1.89 10.39
CA PRO A 39 7.95 -3.09 9.99
C PRO A 39 6.47 -3.04 10.33
N ARG A 40 5.67 -3.72 9.54
CA ARG A 40 4.24 -3.83 9.79
C ARG A 40 3.98 -4.45 11.15
N THR A 41 3.06 -3.82 11.90
CA THR A 41 2.54 -4.35 13.16
C THR A 41 1.09 -4.76 12.96
N ASP A 42 0.76 -6.00 13.29
CA ASP A 42 -0.60 -6.53 13.24
C ASP A 42 -1.11 -6.81 14.66
N PHE A 43 -2.32 -6.36 14.93
CA PHE A 43 -3.10 -6.73 16.10
C PHE A 43 -4.24 -7.64 15.68
N TRP A 44 -4.45 -8.73 16.41
CA TRP A 44 -5.45 -9.75 16.13
C TRP A 44 -6.41 -9.89 17.30
N SER A 45 -7.70 -10.05 17.00
CA SER A 45 -8.74 -10.32 17.98
C SER A 45 -9.76 -11.27 17.39
N PRO A 46 -10.31 -12.24 18.15
CA PRO A 46 -11.47 -12.98 17.71
C PRO A 46 -12.66 -12.02 17.53
N THR A 47 -13.57 -12.37 16.64
CA THR A 47 -14.85 -11.67 16.48
C THR A 47 -15.99 -12.42 17.18
N ALA A 48 -17.19 -11.87 17.13
CA ALA A 48 -18.38 -12.56 17.64
C ALA A 48 -18.80 -13.78 16.81
N LYS A 49 -18.30 -13.89 15.56
CA LYS A 49 -18.54 -15.02 14.66
C LYS A 49 -17.39 -15.99 14.76
N ASP A 50 -17.70 -17.25 15.08
CA ASP A 50 -16.70 -18.30 15.19
C ASP A 50 -15.94 -18.50 13.88
N GLY A 51 -14.62 -18.63 13.97
CA GLY A 51 -13.73 -18.77 12.82
C GLY A 51 -13.31 -17.45 12.13
N ASP A 52 -13.94 -16.32 12.48
CA ASP A 52 -13.57 -15.01 11.96
C ASP A 52 -12.64 -14.28 12.96
N TYR A 53 -11.65 -13.59 12.43
CA TYR A 53 -10.72 -12.77 13.20
C TYR A 53 -10.67 -11.36 12.68
N TYR A 54 -10.70 -10.41 13.59
CA TYR A 54 -10.39 -9.02 13.28
C TYR A 54 -8.89 -8.82 13.25
N ARG A 55 -8.42 -8.15 12.21
CA ARG A 55 -7.03 -7.72 12.10
C ARG A 55 -6.93 -6.22 11.87
N TRP A 56 -6.22 -5.56 12.77
CA TRP A 56 -5.72 -4.21 12.57
C TRP A 56 -4.25 -4.28 12.15
N GLY A 57 -3.89 -3.63 11.04
CA GLY A 57 -2.50 -3.56 10.58
C GLY A 57 -2.05 -2.11 10.44
N SER A 58 -0.84 -1.79 10.89
CA SER A 58 -0.24 -0.46 10.73
C SER A 58 1.17 -0.55 10.16
N LEU A 59 1.52 0.45 9.35
CA LEU A 59 2.85 0.67 8.78
C LEU A 59 3.19 2.15 8.89
N LEU A 60 4.42 2.44 9.25
CA LEU A 60 4.93 3.79 9.36
C LEU A 60 6.14 3.94 8.45
N GLY A 61 6.18 5.04 7.70
CA GLY A 61 7.34 5.41 6.89
C GLY A 61 7.54 6.90 6.87
N ALA A 62 8.80 7.31 6.78
CA ALA A 62 9.17 8.71 6.70
C ALA A 62 10.24 8.92 5.63
N MET A 63 10.17 10.05 4.95
CA MET A 63 11.18 10.49 4.00
C MET A 63 11.59 11.92 4.31
N PHE A 64 12.83 12.26 3.95
CA PHE A 64 13.40 13.57 4.32
C PHE A 64 13.08 14.66 3.29
N ASP A 65 12.92 14.30 2.04
CA ASP A 65 12.61 15.26 0.96
C ASP A 65 11.46 14.78 0.05
N PRO A 66 10.25 15.37 0.18
CA PRO A 66 9.85 16.34 1.20
C PRO A 66 9.76 15.70 2.60
N PRO A 67 9.99 16.48 3.68
CA PRO A 67 9.98 15.95 5.04
C PRO A 67 8.57 15.52 5.46
N THR A 68 8.25 14.26 5.19
CA THR A 68 6.90 13.73 5.33
C THR A 68 6.92 12.38 6.05
N LEU A 69 6.04 12.23 7.03
CA LEU A 69 5.73 10.95 7.66
C LEU A 69 4.36 10.47 7.19
N ALA A 70 4.29 9.20 6.82
CA ALA A 70 3.05 8.54 6.44
C ALA A 70 2.76 7.38 7.40
N LEU A 71 1.62 7.42 8.06
CA LEU A 71 1.08 6.30 8.84
C LEU A 71 -0.07 5.67 8.06
N ARG A 72 0.16 4.47 7.55
CA ARG A 72 -0.89 3.65 6.96
C ARG A 72 -1.46 2.72 8.00
N PHE A 73 -2.77 2.62 8.07
CA PHE A 73 -3.47 1.61 8.84
C PHE A 73 -4.61 0.99 8.03
N LYS A 74 -4.94 -0.23 8.35
CA LYS A 74 -6.04 -0.95 7.72
C LYS A 74 -6.73 -1.85 8.71
N SER A 75 -7.99 -2.16 8.39
CA SER A 75 -8.92 -2.92 9.22
C SER A 75 -9.53 -4.02 8.35
N ASP A 76 -9.35 -5.26 8.73
CA ASP A 76 -9.81 -6.42 7.98
C ASP A 76 -10.57 -7.39 8.91
N ILE A 77 -11.56 -8.08 8.37
CA ILE A 77 -12.07 -9.35 8.93
C ILE A 77 -11.51 -10.47 8.07
N ILE A 78 -10.95 -11.49 8.70
CA ILE A 78 -10.27 -12.59 8.02
C ILE A 78 -10.85 -13.91 8.53
N THR A 79 -11.18 -14.81 7.60
CA THR A 79 -11.50 -16.21 7.87
C THR A 79 -10.40 -17.07 7.25
N TRP A 80 -9.89 -18.03 7.99
CA TRP A 80 -9.03 -19.07 7.42
C TRP A 80 -9.87 -20.28 7.05
N GLN A 81 -9.95 -20.52 5.75
CA GLN A 81 -10.58 -21.74 5.24
C GLN A 81 -9.56 -22.85 5.12
N ARG A 82 -9.98 -24.07 5.46
CA ARG A 82 -9.17 -25.27 5.26
C ARG A 82 -9.74 -26.06 4.08
N ASP A 83 -8.90 -26.29 3.09
CA ASP A 83 -9.17 -27.24 2.01
C ASP A 83 -8.06 -28.30 2.00
N GLY A 84 -8.30 -29.41 2.69
CA GLY A 84 -7.29 -30.42 2.93
C GLY A 84 -6.11 -29.91 3.77
N GLU A 85 -4.92 -29.95 3.18
CA GLU A 85 -3.67 -29.42 3.79
C GLU A 85 -3.44 -27.92 3.51
N PHE A 86 -4.25 -27.31 2.63
CA PHE A 86 -4.11 -25.92 2.26
C PHE A 86 -4.91 -25.02 3.18
N HIS A 87 -4.29 -23.89 3.57
CA HIS A 87 -4.95 -22.82 4.29
C HIS A 87 -5.06 -21.61 3.37
N THR A 88 -6.28 -21.13 3.13
CA THR A 88 -6.52 -19.89 2.39
C THR A 88 -7.07 -18.82 3.31
N GLU A 89 -6.57 -17.60 3.18
CA GLU A 89 -7.15 -16.44 3.84
C GLU A 89 -8.28 -15.88 2.98
N GLU A 90 -9.47 -15.81 3.53
CA GLU A 90 -10.59 -15.09 2.95
C GLU A 90 -10.77 -13.76 3.69
N TRP A 91 -10.83 -12.67 2.94
CA TRP A 91 -10.87 -11.31 3.46
C TRP A 91 -12.27 -10.74 3.27
N HIS A 92 -12.92 -10.38 4.36
CA HIS A 92 -14.25 -9.81 4.38
C HIS A 92 -14.17 -8.30 4.61
N ASN A 93 -13.85 -7.55 3.57
CA ASN A 93 -13.84 -6.10 3.64
C ASN A 93 -15.23 -5.52 3.42
N MET A 94 -15.47 -4.30 3.86
CA MET A 94 -16.75 -3.60 3.71
C MET A 94 -17.24 -3.56 2.26
N GLU A 95 -16.31 -3.44 1.30
CA GLU A 95 -16.58 -3.53 -0.13
C GLU A 95 -15.60 -4.55 -0.74
N PRO A 96 -16.10 -5.64 -1.37
CA PRO A 96 -15.25 -6.61 -2.03
C PRO A 96 -14.32 -5.96 -3.06
N GLY A 97 -13.02 -6.28 -2.98
CA GLY A 97 -11.99 -5.72 -3.85
C GLY A 97 -11.52 -4.31 -3.49
N LYS A 98 -12.09 -3.68 -2.49
CA LYS A 98 -11.60 -2.41 -1.93
C LYS A 98 -10.98 -2.62 -0.56
N TYR A 99 -9.88 -1.91 -0.29
CA TYR A 99 -9.23 -1.97 1.02
C TYR A 99 -9.87 -0.98 1.98
N CYS A 100 -10.16 -1.43 3.20
CA CYS A 100 -10.58 -0.58 4.32
C CYS A 100 -9.34 -0.06 5.03
N GLY A 101 -8.65 0.90 4.44
CA GLY A 101 -7.48 1.50 5.03
C GLY A 101 -7.37 2.99 4.74
N PHE A 102 -6.60 3.64 5.59
CA PHE A 102 -6.29 5.05 5.48
C PHE A 102 -4.79 5.29 5.62
N ILE A 103 -4.36 6.40 5.06
CA ILE A 103 -3.02 6.94 5.22
C ILE A 103 -3.15 8.34 5.80
N LEU A 104 -2.53 8.51 6.96
CA LEU A 104 -2.36 9.82 7.59
C LEU A 104 -1.01 10.39 7.17
N LEU A 105 -1.02 11.63 6.65
CA LEU A 105 0.20 12.35 6.28
C LEU A 105 0.49 13.47 7.29
N ILE A 106 1.74 13.56 7.71
CA ILE A 106 2.24 14.54 8.68
C ILE A 106 3.45 15.25 8.09
N ASP A 107 3.45 16.58 8.16
CA ASP A 107 4.62 17.41 7.88
C ASP A 107 5.61 17.28 9.02
N MET A 108 6.81 16.76 8.73
CA MET A 108 7.83 16.54 9.75
C MET A 108 8.59 17.83 10.14
N THR A 109 8.33 18.94 9.48
CA THR A 109 8.95 20.24 9.85
C THR A 109 8.27 20.88 11.05
N ASN A 110 6.97 20.66 11.21
CA ASN A 110 6.15 21.33 12.23
C ASN A 110 5.17 20.41 12.97
N GLY A 111 5.06 19.12 12.54
CA GLY A 111 4.14 18.16 13.13
C GLY A 111 2.67 18.31 12.68
N GLU A 112 2.40 19.15 11.68
CA GLU A 112 1.03 19.35 11.19
C GLU A 112 0.51 18.15 10.44
N ILE A 113 -0.76 17.76 10.72
CA ILE A 113 -1.48 16.77 9.92
C ILE A 113 -1.88 17.41 8.59
N ILE A 114 -1.24 16.98 7.50
CA ILE A 114 -1.48 17.51 6.14
C ILE A 114 -2.76 16.94 5.56
N GLY A 115 -2.99 15.64 5.74
CA GLY A 115 -4.15 14.98 5.14
C GLY A 115 -4.40 13.57 5.61
N LEU A 116 -5.60 13.11 5.30
CA LEU A 116 -6.05 11.75 5.47
C LEU A 116 -6.61 11.24 4.14
N MET A 117 -6.12 10.10 3.66
CA MET A 117 -6.56 9.55 2.37
C MET A 117 -6.91 8.08 2.47
N ASN A 118 -7.85 7.63 1.63
CA ASN A 118 -8.10 6.20 1.43
C ASN A 118 -6.89 5.54 0.75
N ASP A 119 -6.57 4.32 1.17
CA ASP A 119 -5.40 3.60 0.65
C ASP A 119 -5.68 2.69 -0.56
N GLY A 120 -6.95 2.44 -0.93
CA GLY A 120 -7.33 1.44 -1.92
C GLY A 120 -6.68 1.63 -3.29
N VAL A 121 -6.96 2.74 -3.96
CA VAL A 121 -6.37 3.05 -5.27
C VAL A 121 -4.86 3.27 -5.16
N LEU A 122 -4.45 4.07 -4.16
CA LEU A 122 -3.03 4.36 -3.94
C LEU A 122 -2.23 3.08 -3.71
N HIS A 123 -2.77 2.12 -2.95
CA HIS A 123 -2.10 0.86 -2.69
C HIS A 123 -1.83 0.06 -3.97
N HIS A 124 -2.79 -0.05 -4.88
CA HIS A 124 -2.60 -0.74 -6.14
C HIS A 124 -1.57 -0.03 -7.02
N VAL A 125 -1.74 1.27 -7.23
CA VAL A 125 -0.85 2.08 -8.09
C VAL A 125 0.59 2.04 -7.58
N ARG A 126 0.83 2.21 -6.27
CA ARG A 126 2.20 2.17 -5.72
C ARG A 126 2.84 0.79 -5.85
N VAL A 127 2.06 -0.32 -5.77
CA VAL A 127 2.61 -1.68 -5.96
C VAL A 127 3.03 -1.88 -7.41
N GLY A 128 2.18 -1.49 -8.37
CA GLY A 128 2.53 -1.51 -9.79
C GLY A 128 3.76 -0.64 -10.09
N ALA A 129 3.79 0.58 -9.55
CA ALA A 129 4.95 1.47 -9.70
C ALA A 129 6.24 0.86 -9.15
N THR A 130 6.19 0.21 -7.98
CA THR A 130 7.37 -0.48 -7.41
C THR A 130 7.87 -1.59 -8.33
N ALA A 131 6.96 -2.37 -8.90
CA ALA A 131 7.32 -3.42 -9.85
C ALA A 131 7.88 -2.84 -11.17
N GLY A 132 7.31 -1.72 -11.64
CA GLY A 132 7.83 -0.97 -12.79
C GLY A 132 9.27 -0.52 -12.56
N VAL A 133 9.59 0.02 -11.39
CA VAL A 133 10.97 0.37 -11.00
C VAL A 133 11.86 -0.87 -11.00
N GLY A 134 11.39 -1.99 -10.41
CA GLY A 134 12.11 -3.25 -10.43
C GLY A 134 12.41 -3.73 -11.86
N ALA A 135 11.41 -3.70 -12.74
CA ALA A 135 11.59 -4.06 -14.14
C ALA A 135 12.58 -3.13 -14.84
N LYS A 136 12.50 -1.83 -14.64
CA LYS A 136 13.39 -0.82 -15.23
C LYS A 136 14.86 -1.07 -14.91
N TYR A 137 15.18 -1.44 -13.67
CA TYR A 137 16.57 -1.55 -13.23
C TYR A 137 17.12 -2.97 -13.24
N LEU A 138 16.27 -3.99 -13.10
CA LEU A 138 16.69 -5.39 -12.92
C LEU A 138 16.48 -6.25 -14.17
N SER A 139 15.68 -5.81 -15.15
CA SER A 139 15.51 -6.57 -16.39
C SER A 139 16.77 -6.50 -17.27
N ARG A 140 16.95 -7.53 -18.10
CA ARG A 140 17.98 -7.49 -19.13
C ARG A 140 17.67 -6.41 -20.15
N LYS A 141 18.69 -5.76 -20.71
CA LYS A 141 18.53 -4.65 -21.67
C LYS A 141 17.83 -5.04 -22.97
N ASP A 142 17.89 -6.31 -23.33
CA ASP A 142 17.29 -6.89 -24.53
C ASP A 142 15.91 -7.52 -24.28
N SER A 143 15.35 -7.40 -23.07
CA SER A 143 14.03 -7.91 -22.75
C SER A 143 12.93 -7.14 -23.49
N THR A 144 12.10 -7.86 -24.24
CA THR A 144 10.98 -7.31 -25.01
C THR A 144 9.62 -7.89 -24.59
N VAL A 145 9.63 -8.85 -23.68
CA VAL A 145 8.41 -9.53 -23.22
C VAL A 145 8.36 -9.50 -21.69
N LEU A 146 7.21 -9.10 -21.16
CA LEU A 146 6.89 -9.15 -19.74
C LEU A 146 5.84 -10.24 -19.52
N GLY A 147 6.14 -11.19 -18.63
CA GLY A 147 5.19 -12.18 -18.15
C GLY A 147 4.64 -11.80 -16.77
N ILE A 148 3.33 -11.85 -16.60
CA ILE A 148 2.66 -11.60 -15.33
C ILE A 148 1.88 -12.84 -14.92
N VAL A 149 2.05 -13.29 -13.66
CA VAL A 149 1.29 -14.39 -13.08
C VAL A 149 0.27 -13.80 -12.10
N GLY A 150 -1.02 -14.01 -12.40
CA GLY A 150 -2.15 -13.46 -11.66
C GLY A 150 -2.88 -12.38 -12.45
N SER A 151 -4.16 -12.16 -12.11
CA SER A 151 -5.06 -11.20 -12.78
C SER A 151 -5.82 -10.30 -11.81
N GLY A 152 -5.39 -10.25 -10.54
CA GLY A 152 -6.01 -9.42 -9.52
C GLY A 152 -5.74 -7.93 -9.69
N GLY A 153 -6.30 -7.11 -8.78
CA GLY A 153 -6.17 -5.66 -8.85
C GLY A 153 -4.73 -5.13 -8.90
N MET A 154 -3.78 -5.86 -8.32
CA MET A 154 -2.36 -5.51 -8.42
C MET A 154 -1.83 -5.74 -9.84
N ALA A 155 -2.16 -6.87 -10.47
CA ALA A 155 -1.70 -7.19 -11.81
C ALA A 155 -2.22 -6.20 -12.88
N GLN A 156 -3.32 -5.53 -12.63
CA GLN A 156 -3.88 -4.51 -13.54
C GLN A 156 -3.11 -3.19 -13.51
N THR A 157 -2.20 -3.01 -12.58
CA THR A 157 -1.39 -1.80 -12.41
C THR A 157 0.09 -1.99 -12.80
N TYR A 158 0.44 -3.16 -13.30
CA TYR A 158 1.78 -3.45 -13.84
C TYR A 158 1.96 -2.96 -15.27
#